data_f4a043cfad67326338a2cd365ad17884
#
_entry.id   f4a043cfad67326338a2cd365ad17884
#
_cell.length_a   1.000
_cell.length_b   1.000
_cell.length_c   1.000
_cell.angle_alpha   90.00
_cell.angle_beta   90.00
_cell.angle_gamma   90.00
#
_symmetry.space_group_name_H-M   'P 1'
#
loop_
_entity.id
_entity.type
_entity.pdbx_description
1 polymer ?
#
loop_
_entity_poly.entity_id
_entity_poly.type
_entity_poly.pdbx_seq_one_letter_code
_entity_poly.pdbx_strand_id
1 'polypeptide(L)'
;MVSKSDFIHIPYTPDLTKGGIAYACRSLPHTYNRMGGSNAKRMRRIVGGIAVELAFRRYLNEQNIPFDVKGETPFTDPDKYDVSLGGHRCDLKSFMLSRKKQIGDLNRDWGLLLGASALIPSDQFAASNQRESDIYIFSFLTGLQ
;
A
#
# COMPACT_ATOMS: atom_id res chain seq x y z
N MET A 1 17.81 -10.25 6.28
CA MET A 1 18.06 -9.60 4.96
C MET A 1 16.97 -10.07 4.01
N VAL A 2 16.26 -9.16 3.34
CA VAL A 2 15.20 -9.52 2.38
C VAL A 2 15.84 -10.14 1.15
N SER A 3 15.25 -11.20 0.64
CA SER A 3 15.72 -11.99 -0.50
C SER A 3 14.62 -12.12 -1.57
N LYS A 4 14.97 -12.68 -2.70
CA LYS A 4 14.02 -12.90 -3.80
C LYS A 4 12.88 -13.87 -3.43
N SER A 5 13.11 -14.78 -2.49
CA SER A 5 12.09 -15.72 -1.98
C SER A 5 11.06 -15.06 -1.06
N ASP A 6 11.34 -13.86 -0.56
CA ASP A 6 10.44 -13.15 0.35
C ASP A 6 9.39 -12.29 -0.39
N PHE A 7 9.44 -12.27 -1.73
CA PHE A 7 8.42 -11.60 -2.51
C PHE A 7 7.14 -12.43 -2.58
N ILE A 8 6.04 -11.77 -2.26
CA ILE A 8 4.68 -12.30 -2.43
C ILE A 8 4.07 -11.68 -3.67
N HIS A 9 3.66 -12.51 -4.62
CA HIS A 9 2.99 -12.08 -5.83
C HIS A 9 1.47 -12.23 -5.69
N ILE A 10 0.76 -11.11 -5.67
CA ILE A 10 -0.69 -11.08 -5.51
C ILE A 10 -1.33 -10.62 -6.83
N PRO A 11 -2.23 -11.41 -7.44
CA PRO A 11 -2.93 -11.01 -8.65
C PRO A 11 -3.78 -9.77 -8.45
N TYR A 12 -3.70 -8.82 -9.37
CA TYR A 12 -4.56 -7.65 -9.39
C TYR A 12 -5.85 -7.94 -10.14
N THR A 13 -6.98 -7.70 -9.49
CA THR A 13 -8.32 -7.94 -10.05
C THR A 13 -9.16 -6.67 -10.07
N PRO A 14 -10.14 -6.53 -10.99
CA PRO A 14 -10.92 -5.30 -11.15
C PRO A 14 -11.72 -4.85 -9.92
N ASP A 15 -12.09 -5.77 -9.03
CA ASP A 15 -12.77 -5.47 -7.78
C ASP A 15 -11.91 -4.62 -6.83
N LEU A 16 -10.59 -4.79 -6.85
CA LEU A 16 -9.65 -3.97 -6.08
C LEU A 16 -9.70 -2.50 -6.52
N THR A 17 -9.77 -2.25 -7.83
CA THR A 17 -9.96 -0.90 -8.35
C THR A 17 -11.31 -0.32 -7.89
N LYS A 18 -12.39 -1.10 -7.99
CA LYS A 18 -13.73 -0.66 -7.53
C LYS A 18 -13.73 -0.30 -6.05
N GLY A 19 -13.11 -1.14 -5.21
CA GLY A 19 -12.96 -0.88 -3.78
C GLY A 19 -12.16 0.40 -3.51
N GLY A 20 -11.06 0.59 -4.21
CA GLY A 20 -10.23 1.79 -4.13
C GLY A 20 -10.99 3.06 -4.54
N ILE A 21 -11.77 3.01 -5.62
CA ILE A 21 -12.61 4.14 -6.06
C ILE A 21 -13.68 4.45 -5.02
N ALA A 22 -14.39 3.45 -4.52
CA ALA A 22 -15.42 3.62 -3.50
C ALA A 22 -14.86 4.29 -2.23
N TYR A 23 -13.66 3.90 -1.80
CA TYR A 23 -12.97 4.55 -0.69
C TYR A 23 -12.57 5.98 -1.04
N ALA A 24 -11.95 6.21 -2.21
CA ALA A 24 -11.48 7.52 -2.64
C ALA A 24 -12.63 8.54 -2.70
N CYS A 25 -13.80 8.15 -3.20
CA CYS A 25 -14.97 9.02 -3.24
C CYS A 25 -15.41 9.50 -1.84
N ARG A 26 -15.23 8.68 -0.81
CA ARG A 26 -15.57 9.04 0.58
C ARG A 26 -14.47 9.85 1.26
N SER A 27 -13.21 9.50 1.01
CA SER A 27 -12.06 10.10 1.71
C SER A 27 -11.56 11.40 1.09
N LEU A 28 -11.78 11.61 -0.21
CA LEU A 28 -11.23 12.74 -0.94
C LEU A 28 -11.54 14.12 -0.32
N PRO A 29 -12.75 14.39 0.19
CA PRO A 29 -13.06 15.65 0.85
C PRO A 29 -12.20 15.91 2.10
N HIS A 30 -11.76 14.88 2.79
CA HIS A 30 -11.00 14.95 4.03
C HIS A 30 -9.48 14.93 3.82
N THR A 31 -9.00 14.38 2.71
CA THR A 31 -7.57 14.25 2.40
C THR A 31 -7.04 15.38 1.53
N TYR A 32 -7.88 16.36 1.21
CA TYR A 32 -7.60 17.40 0.23
C TYR A 32 -6.31 18.20 0.50
N ASN A 33 -5.98 18.47 1.76
CA ASN A 33 -4.83 19.29 2.15
C ASN A 33 -3.52 18.53 2.36
N ARG A 34 -3.53 17.19 2.41
CA ARG A 34 -2.35 16.38 2.77
C ARG A 34 -1.50 15.95 1.56
N MET A 35 -2.08 15.91 0.37
CA MET A 35 -1.41 15.41 -0.82
C MET A 35 -1.29 16.51 -1.88
N GLY A 36 -0.11 17.02 -2.15
CA GLY A 36 0.14 17.91 -3.27
C GLY A 36 -0.20 17.28 -4.63
N GLY A 37 -0.47 18.12 -5.64
CA GLY A 37 -0.74 17.70 -7.01
C GLY A 37 -2.20 17.83 -7.43
N SER A 38 -2.50 17.47 -8.68
CA SER A 38 -3.87 17.53 -9.22
C SER A 38 -4.80 16.51 -8.56
N ASN A 39 -6.12 16.78 -8.57
CA ASN A 39 -7.14 15.87 -8.04
C ASN A 39 -7.04 14.46 -8.64
N ALA A 40 -6.77 14.38 -9.95
CA ALA A 40 -6.60 13.11 -10.63
C ALA A 40 -5.39 12.31 -10.12
N LYS A 41 -4.26 12.98 -9.86
CA LYS A 41 -3.07 12.33 -9.29
C LYS A 41 -3.33 11.84 -7.86
N ARG A 42 -4.05 12.64 -7.06
CA ARG A 42 -4.43 12.26 -5.70
C ARG A 42 -5.37 11.07 -5.69
N MET A 43 -6.44 11.14 -6.49
CA MET A 43 -7.38 10.02 -6.64
C MET A 43 -6.65 8.75 -7.00
N ARG A 44 -5.76 8.78 -7.98
CA ARG A 44 -4.98 7.62 -8.41
C ARG A 44 -4.13 7.03 -7.30
N ARG A 45 -3.49 7.87 -6.47
CA ARG A 45 -2.69 7.42 -5.33
C ARG A 45 -3.57 6.75 -4.27
N ILE A 46 -4.71 7.34 -3.93
CA ILE A 46 -5.66 6.78 -2.96
C ILE A 46 -6.18 5.43 -3.47
N VAL A 47 -6.66 5.39 -4.71
CA VAL A 47 -7.17 4.14 -5.32
C VAL A 47 -6.11 3.04 -5.32
N GLY A 48 -4.88 3.37 -5.72
CA GLY A 48 -3.78 2.41 -5.73
C GLY A 48 -3.39 1.92 -4.35
N GLY A 49 -3.30 2.82 -3.36
CA GLY A 49 -3.01 2.47 -1.96
C GLY A 49 -4.05 1.52 -1.40
N ILE A 50 -5.32 1.88 -1.49
CA ILE A 50 -6.43 1.04 -0.99
C ILE A 50 -6.54 -0.28 -1.74
N ALA A 51 -6.31 -0.30 -3.07
CA ALA A 51 -6.30 -1.55 -3.82
C ALA A 51 -5.22 -2.51 -3.32
N VAL A 52 -4.04 -2.01 -2.96
CA VAL A 52 -2.95 -2.80 -2.35
C VAL A 52 -3.36 -3.33 -0.98
N GLU A 53 -3.93 -2.50 -0.11
CA GLU A 53 -4.42 -2.94 1.21
C GLU A 53 -5.47 -4.05 1.09
N LEU A 54 -6.47 -3.87 0.21
CA LEU A 54 -7.50 -4.88 -0.05
C LEU A 54 -6.91 -6.18 -0.60
N ALA A 55 -5.94 -6.09 -1.52
CA ALA A 55 -5.24 -7.26 -2.05
C ALA A 55 -4.49 -8.00 -0.95
N PHE A 56 -3.78 -7.29 -0.08
CA PHE A 56 -3.05 -7.88 1.02
C PHE A 56 -3.97 -8.55 2.05
N ARG A 57 -5.06 -7.88 2.45
CA ARG A 57 -6.06 -8.47 3.36
C ARG A 57 -6.69 -9.73 2.75
N ARG A 58 -6.98 -9.73 1.45
CA ARG A 58 -7.46 -10.92 0.73
C ARG A 58 -6.44 -12.05 0.79
N TYR A 59 -5.17 -11.77 0.49
CA TYR A 59 -4.08 -12.73 0.61
C TYR A 59 -4.00 -13.34 2.01
N LEU A 60 -4.06 -12.53 3.07
CA LEU A 60 -4.04 -13.01 4.45
C LEU A 60 -5.20 -13.97 4.74
N ASN A 61 -6.41 -13.63 4.27
CA ASN A 61 -7.59 -14.50 4.39
C ASN A 61 -7.40 -15.83 3.64
N GLU A 62 -6.90 -15.80 2.41
CA GLU A 62 -6.64 -17.00 1.60
C GLU A 62 -5.59 -17.91 2.23
N GLN A 63 -4.62 -17.33 2.93
CA GLN A 63 -3.59 -18.07 3.68
C GLN A 63 -4.03 -18.45 5.10
N ASN A 64 -5.25 -18.13 5.50
CA ASN A 64 -5.76 -18.32 6.88
C ASN A 64 -4.87 -17.66 7.95
N ILE A 65 -4.24 -16.54 7.64
CA ILE A 65 -3.44 -15.75 8.56
C ILE A 65 -4.37 -14.77 9.29
N PRO A 66 -4.52 -14.86 10.62
CA PRO A 66 -5.38 -13.94 11.37
C PRO A 66 -4.76 -12.53 11.39
N PHE A 67 -5.59 -11.52 11.15
CA PHE A 67 -5.22 -10.12 11.21
C PHE A 67 -6.35 -9.25 11.77
N ASP A 68 -6.01 -8.04 12.18
CA ASP A 68 -6.95 -7.06 12.71
C ASP A 68 -6.77 -5.70 12.03
N VAL A 69 -7.87 -5.00 11.77
CA VAL A 69 -7.94 -3.68 11.14
C VAL A 69 -8.46 -2.59 12.10
N LYS A 70 -8.49 -2.86 13.41
CA LYS A 70 -8.98 -1.90 14.42
C LYS A 70 -8.19 -0.60 14.52
N GLY A 71 -7.04 -0.53 13.86
CA GLY A 71 -6.26 0.70 13.75
C GLY A 71 -6.77 1.68 12.71
N GLU A 72 -7.77 1.30 11.91
CA GLU A 72 -8.42 2.22 10.99
C GLU A 72 -9.09 3.35 11.76
N THR A 73 -8.75 4.57 11.37
CA THR A 73 -9.27 5.78 12.00
C THR A 73 -10.27 6.48 11.08
N PRO A 74 -11.13 7.37 11.60
CA PRO A 74 -11.97 8.23 10.77
C PRO A 74 -11.12 9.04 9.78
N PHE A 75 -11.65 9.36 8.61
CA PHE A 75 -10.94 10.13 7.56
C PHE A 75 -10.38 11.48 8.03
N THR A 76 -10.82 12.00 9.17
CA THR A 76 -10.34 13.23 9.78
C THR A 76 -9.03 13.06 10.53
N ASP A 77 -8.69 11.85 10.95
CA ASP A 77 -7.53 11.56 11.77
C ASP A 77 -6.45 10.82 10.95
N PRO A 78 -5.16 10.97 11.30
CA PRO A 78 -4.10 10.17 10.69
C PRO A 78 -4.27 8.69 11.04
N ASP A 79 -4.21 7.83 10.02
CA ASP A 79 -4.19 6.38 10.25
C ASP A 79 -2.97 5.99 11.07
N LYS A 80 -3.18 5.08 12.01
CA LYS A 80 -2.10 4.60 12.88
C LYS A 80 -1.33 3.44 12.25
N TYR A 81 -2.03 2.57 11.53
CA TYR A 81 -1.50 1.45 10.76
C TYR A 81 -2.62 0.83 9.93
N ASP A 82 -2.27 0.08 8.90
CA ASP A 82 -3.24 -0.51 7.96
C ASP A 82 -3.78 -1.86 8.44
N VAL A 83 -2.91 -2.69 9.03
CA VAL A 83 -3.30 -3.98 9.62
C VAL A 83 -2.40 -4.32 10.81
N SER A 84 -2.92 -5.17 11.73
CA SER A 84 -2.12 -5.77 12.81
C SER A 84 -1.99 -7.27 12.58
N LEU A 85 -0.76 -7.77 12.62
CA LEU A 85 -0.40 -9.18 12.43
C LEU A 85 0.40 -9.68 13.64
N GLY A 86 -0.09 -10.69 14.34
CA GLY A 86 0.62 -11.26 15.49
C GLY A 86 0.97 -10.25 16.57
N GLY A 87 0.19 -9.18 16.73
CA GLY A 87 0.43 -8.10 17.67
C GLY A 87 1.34 -6.98 17.13
N HIS A 88 1.92 -7.12 15.93
CA HIS A 88 2.71 -6.08 15.28
C HIS A 88 1.81 -5.17 14.44
N ARG A 89 2.06 -3.86 14.51
CA ARG A 89 1.43 -2.89 13.62
C ARG A 89 2.13 -2.92 12.26
N CYS A 90 1.38 -3.10 11.19
CA CYS A 90 1.89 -3.15 9.83
C CYS A 90 1.37 -1.97 9.01
N ASP A 91 2.26 -1.23 8.39
CA ASP A 91 1.96 -0.10 7.52
C ASP A 91 2.38 -0.46 6.09
N LEU A 92 1.42 -0.44 5.16
CA LEU A 92 1.65 -0.78 3.76
C LEU A 92 2.02 0.47 2.96
N LYS A 93 3.17 0.43 2.32
CA LYS A 93 3.64 1.49 1.43
C LYS A 93 3.55 1.01 -0.01
N SER A 94 2.69 1.65 -0.80
CA SER A 94 2.43 1.28 -2.18
C SER A 94 3.17 2.18 -3.17
N PHE A 95 3.86 1.56 -4.12
CA PHE A 95 4.58 2.23 -5.21
C PHE A 95 3.97 1.81 -6.54
N MET A 96 3.48 2.77 -7.31
CA MET A 96 2.90 2.51 -8.62
C MET A 96 3.97 2.57 -9.71
N LEU A 97 4.14 1.48 -10.43
CA LEU A 97 5.05 1.36 -11.56
C LEU A 97 4.24 1.40 -12.85
N SER A 98 4.46 2.43 -13.68
CA SER A 98 3.67 2.67 -14.90
C SER A 98 4.48 2.64 -16.19
N ARG A 99 5.82 2.57 -16.11
CA ARG A 99 6.67 2.55 -17.31
C ARG A 99 6.73 1.14 -17.90
N LYS A 100 6.28 0.98 -19.14
CA LYS A 100 6.26 -0.31 -19.87
C LYS A 100 7.60 -1.06 -19.78
N LYS A 101 8.72 -0.36 -20.01
CA LYS A 101 10.06 -0.97 -19.92
C LYS A 101 10.31 -1.55 -18.52
N GLN A 102 10.05 -0.76 -17.48
CA GLN A 102 10.25 -1.15 -16.08
C GLN A 102 9.38 -2.38 -15.72
N ILE A 103 8.11 -2.37 -16.13
CA ILE A 103 7.21 -3.50 -15.92
C ILE A 103 7.72 -4.74 -16.68
N GLY A 104 8.19 -4.57 -17.92
CA GLY A 104 8.75 -5.67 -18.71
C GLY A 104 10.02 -6.26 -18.09
N ASP A 105 10.88 -5.42 -17.53
CA ASP A 105 12.10 -5.88 -16.85
C ASP A 105 11.75 -6.65 -15.56
N LEU A 106 10.79 -6.15 -14.77
CA LEU A 106 10.29 -6.81 -13.56
C LEU A 106 9.60 -8.15 -13.86
N ASN A 107 8.85 -8.25 -14.93
CA ASN A 107 8.24 -9.51 -15.34
C ASN A 107 9.26 -10.60 -15.68
N ARG A 108 10.49 -10.20 -16.05
CA ARG A 108 11.59 -11.13 -16.27
C ARG A 108 12.35 -11.45 -14.98
N ASP A 109 12.50 -10.46 -14.11
CA ASP A 109 13.26 -10.63 -12.86
C ASP A 109 12.73 -9.73 -11.74
N TRP A 110 11.95 -10.32 -10.84
CA TRP A 110 11.45 -9.65 -9.62
C TRP A 110 12.57 -9.16 -8.69
N GLY A 111 13.74 -9.83 -8.75
CA GLY A 111 14.89 -9.49 -7.92
C GLY A 111 15.37 -8.05 -8.12
N LEU A 112 15.02 -7.40 -9.23
CA LEU A 112 15.30 -5.97 -9.46
C LEU A 112 14.66 -5.06 -8.40
N LEU A 113 13.59 -5.49 -7.76
CA LEU A 113 12.95 -4.73 -6.68
C LEU A 113 13.80 -4.68 -5.40
N LEU A 114 14.74 -5.59 -5.19
CA LEU A 114 15.67 -5.55 -4.04
C LEU A 114 16.57 -4.31 -4.07
N GLY A 115 16.79 -3.73 -5.26
CA GLY A 115 17.51 -2.46 -5.41
C GLY A 115 16.63 -1.22 -5.35
N ALA A 116 15.31 -1.37 -5.15
CA ALA A 116 14.40 -0.24 -5.07
C ALA A 116 14.57 0.51 -3.73
N SER A 117 14.49 1.84 -3.79
CA SER A 117 14.50 2.65 -2.57
C SER A 117 13.19 2.49 -1.82
N ALA A 118 13.26 1.98 -0.59
CA ALA A 118 12.13 1.90 0.32
C ALA A 118 11.95 3.27 1.00
N LEU A 119 11.13 4.13 0.41
CA LEU A 119 10.92 5.50 0.88
C LEU A 119 9.68 5.58 1.77
N ILE A 120 9.86 6.10 2.97
CA ILE A 120 8.80 6.47 3.89
C ILE A 120 8.78 8.00 3.94
N PRO A 121 7.62 8.65 3.66
CA PRO A 121 7.53 10.10 3.79
C PRO A 121 7.88 10.55 5.22
N SER A 122 8.70 11.61 5.34
CA SER A 122 9.22 12.08 6.63
C SER A 122 8.12 12.55 7.59
N ASP A 123 7.04 13.14 7.05
CA ASP A 123 5.87 13.54 7.82
C ASP A 123 5.12 12.35 8.42
N GLN A 124 4.99 11.26 7.67
CA GLN A 124 4.40 10.01 8.17
C GLN A 124 5.32 9.34 9.18
N PHE A 125 6.63 9.34 8.94
CA PHE A 125 7.62 8.82 9.87
C PHE A 125 7.56 9.55 11.20
N ALA A 126 7.48 10.88 11.21
CA ALA A 126 7.41 11.70 12.41
C ALA A 126 6.07 11.58 13.15
N ALA A 127 4.95 11.39 12.41
CA ALA A 127 3.59 11.35 12.97
C ALA A 127 3.22 9.99 13.57
N SER A 128 3.89 8.91 13.19
CA SER A 128 3.45 7.54 13.50
C SER A 128 3.71 7.05 14.92
N ASN A 129 4.38 7.83 15.79
CA ASN A 129 4.79 7.34 17.12
C ASN A 129 5.33 5.90 17.03
N GLN A 130 6.35 5.70 16.21
CA GLN A 130 6.89 4.40 15.85
C GLN A 130 7.31 3.58 17.08
N ARG A 131 7.02 2.30 17.01
CA ARG A 131 7.51 1.29 17.94
C ARG A 131 8.57 0.45 17.23
N GLU A 132 9.52 -0.07 17.94
CA GLU A 132 10.53 -1.00 17.40
C GLU A 132 9.90 -2.25 16.75
N SER A 133 8.68 -2.59 17.19
CA SER A 133 7.91 -3.73 16.67
C SER A 133 7.07 -3.41 15.43
N ASP A 134 7.05 -2.17 14.94
CA ASP A 134 6.27 -1.80 13.75
C ASP A 134 6.92 -2.35 12.48
N ILE A 135 6.11 -2.84 11.57
CA ILE A 135 6.55 -3.45 10.32
C ILE A 135 6.09 -2.61 9.13
N TYR A 136 7.01 -2.28 8.24
CA TYR A 136 6.69 -1.68 6.95
C TYR A 136 6.66 -2.73 5.86
N ILE A 137 5.54 -2.80 5.14
CA ILE A 137 5.35 -3.70 4.02
C ILE A 137 5.38 -2.88 2.74
N PHE A 138 6.40 -3.09 1.92
CA PHE A 138 6.55 -2.38 0.65
C PHE A 138 5.89 -3.16 -0.48
N SER A 139 4.97 -2.51 -1.19
CA SER A 139 4.21 -3.10 -2.28
C SER A 139 4.45 -2.34 -3.58
N PHE A 140 4.60 -3.08 -4.66
CA PHE A 140 4.81 -2.52 -5.99
C PHE A 140 3.64 -2.91 -6.89
N LEU A 141 2.81 -1.93 -7.21
CA LEU A 141 1.67 -2.12 -8.09
C LEU A 141 2.11 -1.88 -9.54
N THR A 142 2.10 -2.93 -10.34
CA THR A 142 2.36 -2.83 -11.79
C THR A 142 1.05 -2.64 -12.53
N GLY A 143 0.92 -1.57 -13.29
CA GLY A 143 -0.28 -1.28 -14.07
C GLY A 143 0.06 -0.44 -15.30
N LEU A 144 -0.61 -0.73 -16.40
CA LEU A 144 -0.65 0.17 -17.56
C LEU A 144 -1.68 1.27 -17.27
N GLN A 145 -1.27 2.52 -17.45
CA GLN A 145 -2.16 3.68 -17.43
C GLN A 145 -2.86 3.82 -18.77
#